data_1e59f0b1fdb489c0aa69fd32f451e65f
#
_entry.id   1e59f0b1fdb489c0aa69fd32f451e65f
#
_cell.length_a   1.000
_cell.length_b   1.000
_cell.length_c   1.000
_cell.angle_alpha   90.00
_cell.angle_beta   90.00
_cell.angle_gamma   90.00
#
_symmetry.space_group_name_H-M   'P 1'
#
loop_
_entity.id
_entity.type
_entity.pdbx_description
1 polymer ?
#
loop_
_entity_poly.entity_id
_entity_poly.type
_entity_poly.pdbx_seq_one_letter_code
_entity_poly.pdbx_strand_id
1 'polypeptide(L)'
;MNLKTQTITVTPDMAADRVGSGLLPVYATPMVIALMESTACLCIEDIDEGDTTVGVEINVQHVKATAIGEQVTCTAFLKEQDERSYRFILRVENAHGEEIAEGTHVRVRVNKEKFLSKVNGAK
;
A
#
# COMPACT_ATOMS: atom_id res chain seq x y z
N MET A 1 4.37 -2.22 19.57
CA MET A 1 4.12 -3.02 18.36
C MET A 1 3.59 -2.12 17.26
N ASN A 2 4.16 -2.22 16.09
CA ASN A 2 3.80 -1.29 15.02
C ASN A 2 2.89 -1.97 13.98
N LEU A 3 1.63 -2.01 14.32
CA LEU A 3 0.58 -2.58 13.50
C LEU A 3 -0.50 -1.53 13.28
N LYS A 4 -0.90 -1.33 12.03
CA LYS A 4 -1.94 -0.35 11.67
C LYS A 4 -2.97 -0.99 10.78
N THR A 5 -4.19 -0.47 10.85
CA THR A 5 -5.28 -0.93 10.00
C THR A 5 -5.94 0.26 9.31
N GLN A 6 -6.53 0.00 8.16
CA GLN A 6 -7.27 1.00 7.40
C GLN A 6 -8.43 0.30 6.69
N THR A 7 -9.63 0.83 6.84
CA THR A 7 -10.82 0.27 6.20
C THR A 7 -11.33 1.27 5.17
N ILE A 8 -11.61 0.78 3.97
CA ILE A 8 -12.19 1.60 2.90
C ILE A 8 -13.37 0.89 2.26
N THR A 9 -14.18 1.65 1.54
CA THR A 9 -15.24 1.10 0.68
C THR A 9 -14.71 1.14 -0.76
N VAL A 10 -14.88 0.04 -1.48
CA VAL A 10 -14.45 -0.03 -2.89
C VAL A 10 -15.42 0.80 -3.72
N THR A 11 -14.91 1.86 -4.34
CA THR A 11 -15.69 2.78 -5.16
C THR A 11 -15.54 2.44 -6.65
N PRO A 12 -16.45 2.91 -7.53
CA PRO A 12 -16.37 2.59 -8.96
C PRO A 12 -15.04 2.97 -9.62
N ASP A 13 -14.40 4.05 -9.18
CA ASP A 13 -13.12 4.48 -9.75
C ASP A 13 -11.94 3.58 -9.36
N MET A 14 -12.16 2.65 -8.45
CA MET A 14 -11.15 1.65 -8.05
C MET A 14 -11.29 0.34 -8.83
N ALA A 15 -12.23 0.27 -9.77
CA ALA A 15 -12.49 -0.95 -10.52
C ALA A 15 -11.44 -1.19 -11.61
N ALA A 16 -11.15 -2.46 -11.88
CA ALA A 16 -10.14 -2.85 -12.87
C ALA A 16 -10.41 -2.27 -14.26
N ASP A 17 -11.69 -2.23 -14.68
CA ASP A 17 -12.06 -1.68 -15.97
C ASP A 17 -11.97 -0.14 -16.03
N ARG A 18 -11.86 0.51 -14.88
CA ARG A 18 -11.71 1.98 -14.81
C ARG A 18 -10.23 2.38 -14.71
N VAL A 19 -9.42 1.62 -14.00
CA VAL A 19 -7.99 1.95 -13.87
C VAL A 19 -7.12 1.33 -14.97
N GLY A 20 -7.71 0.49 -15.80
CA GLY A 20 -6.99 -0.09 -16.94
C GLY A 20 -6.18 -1.34 -16.61
N SER A 21 -6.50 -2.01 -15.51
CA SER A 21 -5.77 -3.22 -15.11
C SER A 21 -6.50 -4.51 -15.41
N GLY A 22 -7.66 -4.43 -16.02
CA GLY A 22 -8.47 -5.60 -16.37
C GLY A 22 -9.75 -5.16 -17.07
N LEU A 23 -10.65 -6.10 -17.30
CA LEU A 23 -11.85 -5.87 -18.09
C LEU A 23 -13.14 -5.94 -17.27
N LEU A 24 -13.06 -6.23 -15.98
CA LEU A 24 -14.23 -6.42 -15.13
C LEU A 24 -14.38 -5.32 -14.08
N PRO A 25 -15.62 -5.02 -13.67
CA PRO A 25 -15.88 -4.00 -12.64
C PRO A 25 -15.70 -4.57 -11.22
N VAL A 26 -14.48 -4.97 -10.90
CA VAL A 26 -14.11 -5.50 -9.58
C VAL A 26 -12.92 -4.71 -9.06
N TYR A 27 -12.71 -4.75 -7.75
CA TYR A 27 -11.61 -4.06 -7.09
C TYR A 27 -10.28 -4.40 -7.78
N ALA A 28 -9.61 -3.40 -8.33
CA ALA A 28 -8.42 -3.58 -9.15
C ALA A 28 -7.19 -3.92 -8.29
N THR A 29 -6.38 -4.85 -8.77
CA THR A 29 -5.13 -5.22 -8.07
C THR A 29 -4.24 -4.01 -7.78
N PRO A 30 -4.00 -3.07 -8.72
CA PRO A 30 -3.20 -1.87 -8.39
C PRO A 30 -3.80 -1.05 -7.26
N MET A 31 -5.13 -1.05 -7.11
CA MET A 31 -5.78 -0.29 -6.04
C MET A 31 -5.69 -1.01 -4.70
N VAL A 32 -5.67 -2.35 -4.72
CA VAL A 32 -5.36 -3.15 -3.53
C VAL A 32 -3.95 -2.79 -3.04
N ILE A 33 -3.00 -2.73 -3.97
CA ILE A 33 -1.61 -2.38 -3.67
C ILE A 33 -1.53 -0.95 -3.11
N ALA A 34 -2.27 -0.01 -3.70
CA ALA A 34 -2.30 1.36 -3.19
C ALA A 34 -2.78 1.42 -1.73
N LEU A 35 -3.81 0.64 -1.41
CA LEU A 35 -4.29 0.54 -0.02
C LEU A 35 -3.21 -0.04 0.89
N MET A 36 -2.52 -1.09 0.44
CA MET A 36 -1.44 -1.71 1.21
C MET A 36 -0.31 -0.72 1.47
N GLU A 37 0.10 0.01 0.45
CA GLU A 37 1.17 1.00 0.58
C GLU A 37 0.78 2.13 1.53
N SER A 38 -0.43 2.66 1.41
CA SER A 38 -0.87 3.75 2.29
C SER A 38 -1.00 3.28 3.74
N THR A 39 -1.44 2.04 3.95
CA THR A 39 -1.53 1.48 5.31
C THR A 39 -0.14 1.27 5.90
N ALA A 40 0.81 0.79 5.09
CA ALA A 40 2.20 0.65 5.51
C ALA A 40 2.78 2.00 5.96
N CYS A 41 2.47 3.07 5.23
CA CYS A 41 2.95 4.40 5.58
C CYS A 41 2.47 4.86 6.97
N LEU A 42 1.30 4.40 7.41
CA LEU A 42 0.81 4.72 8.75
C LEU A 42 1.68 4.12 9.85
N CYS A 43 2.44 3.08 9.53
CA CYS A 43 3.35 2.45 10.50
C CYS A 43 4.64 3.25 10.70
N ILE A 44 4.94 4.19 9.81
CA ILE A 44 6.20 4.93 9.85
C ILE A 44 6.02 6.16 10.72
N GLU A 45 6.63 6.11 11.90
CA GLU A 45 6.55 7.16 12.90
C GLU A 45 7.97 7.69 13.14
N ASP A 46 8.09 8.79 13.81
CA ASP A 46 9.40 9.35 14.21
C ASP A 46 10.35 9.57 13.04
N ILE A 47 9.82 10.02 11.91
CA ILE A 47 10.64 10.36 10.76
C ILE A 47 10.78 11.89 10.70
N ASP A 48 11.97 12.37 10.36
CA ASP A 48 12.25 13.81 10.28
C ASP A 48 11.38 14.49 9.26
N GLU A 49 11.01 15.75 9.50
CA GLU A 49 10.10 16.50 8.65
C GLU A 49 10.58 16.61 7.19
N GLY A 50 11.88 16.72 6.99
CA GLY A 50 12.45 16.82 5.65
C GLY A 50 12.55 15.50 4.91
N ASP A 51 12.24 14.40 5.57
CA ASP A 51 12.35 13.06 5.01
C ASP A 51 10.99 12.44 4.76
N THR A 52 10.98 11.41 3.93
CA THR A 52 9.81 10.58 3.68
C THR A 52 10.29 9.18 3.28
N THR A 53 9.36 8.33 2.88
CA THR A 53 9.73 7.03 2.34
C THR A 53 9.12 6.86 0.95
N VAL A 54 9.78 6.06 0.14
CA VAL A 54 9.25 5.65 -1.17
C VAL A 54 9.24 4.12 -1.21
N GLY A 55 8.26 3.56 -1.90
CA GLY A 55 8.17 2.11 -2.09
C GLY A 55 9.19 1.65 -3.11
N VAL A 56 9.91 0.57 -2.80
CA VAL A 56 10.93 0.02 -3.70
C VAL A 56 10.66 -1.43 -4.07
N GLU A 57 9.81 -2.10 -3.30
CA GLU A 57 9.48 -3.50 -3.57
C GLU A 57 8.09 -3.79 -3.04
N ILE A 58 7.29 -4.48 -3.83
CA ILE A 58 5.98 -4.95 -3.42
C ILE A 58 5.76 -6.34 -4.01
N ASN A 59 5.33 -7.28 -3.18
CA ASN A 59 5.04 -8.63 -3.62
C ASN A 59 3.66 -8.98 -3.06
N VAL A 60 2.67 -9.14 -3.94
CA VAL A 60 1.28 -9.30 -3.53
C VAL A 60 0.62 -10.46 -4.26
N GLN A 61 -0.15 -11.23 -3.50
CA GLN A 61 -1.04 -12.24 -4.03
C GLN A 61 -2.47 -11.73 -3.82
N HIS A 62 -3.17 -11.44 -4.91
CA HIS A 62 -4.56 -10.97 -4.88
C HIS A 62 -5.43 -12.19 -5.15
N VAL A 63 -5.89 -12.84 -4.10
CA VAL A 63 -6.43 -14.21 -4.17
C VAL A 63 -7.95 -14.28 -4.27
N LYS A 64 -8.66 -13.17 -4.01
CA LYS A 64 -10.12 -13.17 -4.05
C LYS A 64 -10.62 -11.82 -4.54
N ALA A 65 -11.57 -11.84 -5.47
CA ALA A 65 -12.17 -10.62 -6.01
C ALA A 65 -13.12 -9.98 -5.00
N THR A 66 -13.26 -8.66 -5.11
CA THR A 66 -14.17 -7.87 -4.26
C THR A 66 -15.03 -6.99 -5.16
N ALA A 67 -16.33 -6.98 -4.90
CA ALA A 67 -17.27 -6.17 -5.66
C ALA A 67 -17.21 -4.70 -5.25
N ILE A 68 -17.58 -3.83 -6.17
CA ILE A 68 -17.76 -2.40 -5.88
C ILE A 68 -18.84 -2.27 -4.81
N GLY A 69 -18.61 -1.41 -3.84
CA GLY A 69 -19.52 -1.17 -2.72
C GLY A 69 -19.19 -1.97 -1.47
N GLU A 70 -18.33 -2.98 -1.58
CA GLU A 70 -17.92 -3.75 -0.40
C GLU A 70 -16.83 -3.03 0.37
N GLN A 71 -16.74 -3.32 1.67
CA GLN A 71 -15.67 -2.80 2.51
C GLN A 71 -14.53 -3.78 2.59
N VAL A 72 -13.30 -3.26 2.64
CA VAL A 72 -12.09 -4.05 2.85
C VAL A 72 -11.25 -3.38 3.92
N THR A 73 -10.51 -4.20 4.67
CA THR A 73 -9.62 -3.72 5.73
C THR A 73 -8.22 -4.24 5.47
N CYS A 74 -7.27 -3.32 5.39
CA CYS A 74 -5.85 -3.66 5.29
C CYS A 74 -5.22 -3.57 6.67
N THR A 75 -4.41 -4.58 7.01
CA THR A 75 -3.58 -4.58 8.19
C THR A 75 -2.14 -4.59 7.74
N ALA A 76 -1.35 -3.65 8.24
CA ALA A 76 0.07 -3.56 7.96
C ALA A 76 0.85 -3.76 9.25
N PHE A 77 1.87 -4.60 9.19
CA PHE A 77 2.77 -4.85 10.30
C PHE A 77 4.20 -4.50 9.88
N LEU A 78 4.84 -3.57 10.61
CA LEU A 78 6.24 -3.23 10.38
C LEU A 78 7.09 -4.31 11.02
N LYS A 79 7.63 -5.18 10.19
CA LYS A 79 8.37 -6.37 10.63
C LYS A 79 9.82 -6.06 11.01
N GLU A 80 10.48 -5.24 10.18
CA GLU A 80 11.88 -4.89 10.38
C GLU A 80 12.12 -3.45 9.97
N GLN A 81 13.04 -2.81 10.64
CA GLN A 81 13.40 -1.42 10.36
C GLN A 81 14.88 -1.22 10.65
N ASP A 82 15.57 -0.56 9.75
CA ASP A 82 16.93 -0.08 10.01
C ASP A 82 16.99 1.42 9.67
N GLU A 83 18.17 2.00 9.54
CA GLU A 83 18.30 3.44 9.32
C GLU A 83 17.64 3.93 8.04
N ARG A 84 17.57 3.08 7.03
CA ARG A 84 17.10 3.47 5.71
C ARG A 84 15.90 2.70 5.22
N SER A 85 15.66 1.49 5.69
CA SER A 85 14.64 0.65 5.12
C SER A 85 13.62 0.17 6.14
N TYR A 86 12.41 -0.09 5.64
CA TYR A 86 11.26 -0.55 6.41
C TYR A 86 10.67 -1.73 5.66
N ARG A 87 10.48 -2.85 6.35
CA ARG A 87 9.90 -4.07 5.76
C ARG A 87 8.58 -4.38 6.42
N PHE A 88 7.57 -4.62 5.60
CA PHE A 88 6.19 -4.81 6.07
C PHE A 88 5.62 -6.14 5.64
N ILE A 89 4.72 -6.65 6.46
CA ILE A 89 3.82 -7.73 6.09
C ILE A 89 2.43 -7.11 6.00
N LEU A 90 1.70 -7.43 4.95
CA LEU A 90 0.42 -6.80 4.64
C LEU A 90 -0.65 -7.86 4.38
N ARG A 91 -1.86 -7.56 4.82
CA ARG A 91 -3.01 -8.43 4.60
C ARG A 91 -4.24 -7.56 4.38
N VAL A 92 -5.07 -7.95 3.43
CA VAL A 92 -6.36 -7.28 3.19
C VAL A 92 -7.46 -8.32 3.30
N GLU A 93 -8.50 -8.00 4.04
CA GLU A 93 -9.66 -8.88 4.17
C GLU A 93 -10.94 -8.12 3.87
N ASN A 94 -11.98 -8.87 3.43
CA ASN A 94 -13.29 -8.28 3.20
C ASN A 94 -14.08 -8.18 4.50
N ALA A 95 -15.33 -7.71 4.42
CA ALA A 95 -16.18 -7.52 5.58
C ALA A 95 -16.58 -8.83 6.28
N HIS A 96 -16.37 -9.96 5.61
CA HIS A 96 -16.67 -11.28 6.17
C HIS A 96 -15.44 -11.93 6.82
N GLY A 97 -14.33 -11.21 6.88
CA GLY A 97 -13.08 -11.73 7.44
C GLY A 97 -12.31 -12.65 6.52
N GLU A 98 -12.71 -12.72 5.25
CA GLU A 98 -11.99 -13.54 4.26
C GLU A 98 -10.80 -12.76 3.71
N GLU A 99 -9.65 -13.42 3.60
CA GLU A 99 -8.47 -12.81 3.01
C GLU A 99 -8.68 -12.62 1.52
N ILE A 100 -8.51 -11.38 1.06
CA ILE A 100 -8.57 -11.09 -0.38
C ILE A 100 -7.17 -10.89 -0.97
N ALA A 101 -6.21 -10.47 -0.14
CA ALA A 101 -4.84 -10.26 -0.60
C ALA A 101 -3.87 -10.34 0.55
N GLU A 102 -2.62 -10.71 0.24
CA GLU A 102 -1.53 -10.68 1.22
C GLU A 102 -0.24 -10.35 0.50
N GLY A 103 0.74 -9.88 1.24
CA GLY A 103 2.02 -9.58 0.62
C GLY A 103 3.05 -9.01 1.56
N THR A 104 4.17 -8.64 0.94
CA THR A 104 5.28 -7.98 1.63
C THR A 104 5.63 -6.71 0.87
N HIS A 105 6.25 -5.77 1.59
CA HIS A 105 6.53 -4.45 1.03
C HIS A 105 7.80 -3.90 1.67
N VAL A 106 8.59 -3.21 0.88
CA VAL A 106 9.79 -2.54 1.37
C VAL A 106 9.73 -1.08 0.95
N ARG A 107 9.99 -0.20 1.91
CA ARG A 107 10.10 1.23 1.65
C ARG A 107 11.47 1.69 2.11
N VAL A 108 11.98 2.73 1.47
CA VAL A 108 13.26 3.32 1.87
C VAL A 108 13.07 4.79 2.21
N ARG A 109 13.85 5.25 3.16
CA ARG A 109 13.85 6.64 3.61
C ARG A 109 14.66 7.48 2.64
N VAL A 110 14.11 8.62 2.25
CA VAL A 110 14.77 9.58 1.36
C VAL A 110 14.55 10.98 1.89
N ASN A 111 15.46 11.88 1.53
CA ASN A 111 15.26 13.31 1.75
C ASN A 111 14.38 13.82 0.61
N LYS A 112 13.25 14.44 0.94
CA LYS A 112 12.26 14.86 -0.05
C LYS A 112 12.85 15.73 -1.16
N GLU A 113 13.57 16.77 -0.76
CA GLU A 113 14.12 17.74 -1.69
C GLU A 113 15.15 17.12 -2.63
N LYS A 114 16.08 16.36 -2.07
CA LYS A 114 17.11 15.70 -2.87
C LYS A 114 16.52 14.67 -3.82
N PHE A 115 15.54 13.92 -3.35
CA PHE A 115 14.90 12.90 -4.15
C PHE A 115 14.18 13.51 -5.35
N LEU A 116 13.35 14.53 -5.10
CA LEU A 116 12.60 15.20 -6.16
C LEU A 116 13.54 15.89 -7.15
N SER A 117 14.61 16.48 -6.66
CA SER A 117 15.60 17.14 -7.49
C SER A 117 16.21 16.16 -8.50
N LYS A 118 16.56 14.96 -8.05
CA LYS A 118 17.08 13.91 -8.95
C LYS A 118 16.05 13.45 -9.97
N VAL A 119 14.82 13.23 -9.51
CA VAL A 119 13.72 12.77 -10.38
C VAL A 119 13.44 13.81 -11.47
N ASN A 120 13.49 15.09 -11.12
CA ASN A 120 13.17 16.17 -12.04
C ASN A 120 14.38 16.62 -12.89
N GLY A 121 15.49 15.90 -12.81
CA GLY A 121 16.66 16.19 -13.64
C GLY A 121 17.50 17.36 -13.20
N ALA A 122 17.32 17.83 -11.97
CA ALA A 122 18.17 18.90 -11.43
C ALA A 122 19.60 18.37 -11.20
N LYS A 123 20.57 19.21 -11.42
CA LYS A 123 21.99 18.83 -11.35
C LYS A 123 22.66 19.35 -10.11
#